data_c6cbdee0841e0ae10465921e605152d1
#
_entry.id   c6cbdee0841e0ae10465921e605152d1
#
_cell.length_a   1.000
_cell.length_b   1.000
_cell.length_c   1.000
_cell.angle_alpha   90.00
_cell.angle_beta   90.00
_cell.angle_gamma   90.00
#
_symmetry.space_group_name_H-M   'P 1'
#
loop_
_entity.id
_entity.type
_entity.pdbx_description
1 polymer ?
#
loop_
_entity_poly.entity_id
_entity_poly.type
_entity_poly.pdbx_seq_one_letter_code
_entity_poly.pdbx_strand_id
1 'polypeptide(L)'
;MAKKLGPPLVLGVFTIMALVFLTGGATDDKDPLRKNFKINAIYYDAGYVEVSYVDKSDKTNSVTLEILGMETSFQKTFSDSEFIEIIQFPNVPKYGWEVHPVVLEIEHEEFGHVQLKTEIHELNSPTPNTIYSTP
;
A
#
# COMPACT_ATOMS: atom_id res chain seq x y z
N MET A 1 15.86 -23.26 1.57
CA MET A 1 15.70 -22.58 1.37
C MET A 1 15.46 -22.27 1.17
N ALA A 2 15.28 -22.57 1.08
CA ALA A 2 14.95 -22.03 0.69
C ALA A 2 14.77 -21.53 0.86
N LYS A 3 14.48 -21.52 1.19
CA LYS A 3 14.33 -20.71 1.01
C LYS A 3 14.98 -20.16 0.93
N LYS A 4 15.40 -20.61 1.14
CA LYS A 4 16.13 -20.04 0.64
C LYS A 4 16.83 -20.36 -0.29
N LEU A 5 16.84 -21.41 -0.49
CA LEU A 5 17.35 -21.39 -1.61
C LEU A 5 16.76 -20.87 -2.73
N GLY A 6 15.93 -20.52 -2.77
CA GLY A 6 15.29 -19.66 -3.68
C GLY A 6 15.98 -18.40 -4.08
N PRO A 7 16.89 -17.87 -3.31
CA PRO A 7 17.52 -16.58 -3.65
C PRO A 7 18.05 -16.46 -5.07
N PRO A 8 18.74 -17.42 -5.63
CA PRO A 8 19.22 -17.28 -7.02
C PRO A 8 18.09 -17.16 -8.03
N LEU A 9 17.01 -17.89 -7.83
CA LEU A 9 15.87 -17.81 -8.72
C LEU A 9 15.19 -16.44 -8.60
N VAL A 10 15.08 -15.93 -7.39
CA VAL A 10 14.46 -14.63 -7.18
C VAL A 10 15.26 -13.55 -7.89
N LEU A 11 16.56 -13.59 -7.78
CA LEU A 11 17.41 -12.62 -8.45
C LEU A 11 17.26 -12.69 -9.96
N GLY A 12 17.13 -13.89 -10.50
CA GLY A 12 16.93 -14.05 -11.93
C GLY A 12 15.62 -13.44 -12.40
N VAL A 13 14.56 -13.65 -11.64
CA VAL A 13 13.26 -13.10 -11.97
C VAL A 13 13.31 -11.57 -11.94
N PHE A 14 13.91 -10.99 -10.94
CA PHE A 14 14.00 -9.53 -10.84
C PHE A 14 14.81 -8.96 -11.99
N THR A 15 15.87 -9.62 -12.39
CA THR A 15 16.68 -9.16 -13.51
C THR A 15 15.86 -9.11 -14.80
N ILE A 16 15.08 -10.15 -15.04
CA ILE A 16 14.21 -10.20 -16.21
C ILE A 16 13.20 -9.08 -16.19
N MET A 17 12.59 -8.85 -15.04
CA MET A 17 11.61 -7.77 -14.92
C MET A 17 12.24 -6.40 -15.15
N ALA A 18 13.46 -6.21 -14.66
CA ALA A 18 14.15 -4.94 -14.89
C ALA A 18 14.39 -4.70 -16.36
N LEU A 19 14.74 -5.73 -17.09
CA LEU A 19 14.93 -5.61 -18.55
C LEU A 19 13.64 -5.25 -19.25
N VAL A 20 12.54 -5.85 -18.82
CA VAL A 20 11.23 -5.53 -19.38
C VAL A 20 10.91 -4.06 -19.13
N PHE A 21 11.21 -3.55 -17.97
CA PHE A 21 10.99 -2.14 -17.65
C PHE A 21 11.74 -1.25 -18.61
N LEU A 22 13.00 -1.54 -18.81
CA LEU A 22 13.83 -0.69 -19.67
C LEU A 22 13.37 -0.70 -21.13
N THR A 23 12.77 -1.79 -21.57
CA THR A 23 12.37 -1.92 -22.96
C THR A 23 10.88 -1.71 -23.20
N GLY A 24 10.06 -1.99 -22.18
CA GLY A 24 8.61 -2.02 -22.35
C GLY A 24 7.86 -0.76 -21.97
N GLY A 25 8.56 0.20 -21.37
CA GLY A 25 7.89 1.40 -20.91
C GLY A 25 7.41 1.31 -19.49
N ALA A 26 7.46 2.45 -18.79
CA ALA A 26 7.23 2.50 -17.36
C ALA A 26 5.79 2.26 -16.95
N THR A 27 4.82 2.51 -17.83
CA THR A 27 3.41 2.42 -17.48
C THR A 27 2.98 0.99 -17.14
N ASP A 28 3.64 0.01 -17.74
CA ASP A 28 3.28 -1.39 -17.50
C ASP A 28 3.85 -1.94 -16.21
N ASP A 29 4.83 -1.26 -15.64
CA ASP A 29 5.54 -1.71 -14.43
C ASP A 29 4.61 -1.88 -13.25
N LYS A 30 3.58 -1.05 -13.18
CA LYS A 30 2.71 -0.98 -12.02
C LYS A 30 1.42 -1.78 -12.16
N ASP A 31 1.18 -2.35 -13.33
CA ASP A 31 -0.02 -3.15 -13.54
C ASP A 31 -0.10 -4.35 -12.61
N PRO A 32 0.98 -5.14 -12.41
CA PRO A 32 0.90 -6.25 -11.46
C PRO A 32 0.60 -5.77 -10.05
N LEU A 33 1.13 -4.61 -9.66
CA LEU A 33 0.85 -4.05 -8.34
C LEU A 33 -0.60 -3.65 -8.23
N ARG A 34 -1.15 -2.97 -9.25
CA ARG A 34 -2.55 -2.56 -9.24
C ARG A 34 -3.50 -3.75 -9.21
N LYS A 35 -3.11 -4.84 -9.86
CA LYS A 35 -3.95 -6.04 -9.90
C LYS A 35 -4.00 -6.75 -8.56
N ASN A 36 -2.90 -6.72 -7.81
CA ASN A 36 -2.79 -7.49 -6.58
C ASN A 36 -3.12 -6.69 -5.34
N PHE A 37 -2.76 -5.40 -5.31
CA PHE A 37 -2.89 -4.60 -4.11
C PHE A 37 -4.03 -3.61 -4.21
N LYS A 38 -4.87 -3.59 -3.19
CA LYS A 38 -5.94 -2.60 -3.05
C LYS A 38 -5.85 -1.97 -1.68
N ILE A 39 -5.95 -0.65 -1.67
CA ILE A 39 -6.00 0.11 -0.43
C ILE A 39 -7.13 1.11 -0.53
N ASN A 40 -7.85 1.31 0.56
CA ASN A 40 -8.90 2.32 0.62
C ASN A 40 -8.91 2.90 2.02
N ALA A 41 -9.12 4.20 2.13
CA ALA A 41 -9.17 4.89 3.41
C ALA A 41 -10.38 5.82 3.40
N ILE A 42 -11.40 5.48 4.17
CA ILE A 42 -12.69 6.16 4.13
C ILE A 42 -12.97 6.80 5.49
N TYR A 43 -13.30 8.09 5.45
CA TYR A 43 -13.75 8.80 6.65
C TYR A 43 -15.26 8.65 6.81
N TYR A 44 -15.67 8.33 8.01
CA TYR A 44 -17.09 8.23 8.37
C TYR A 44 -17.45 9.36 9.33
N ASP A 45 -18.64 9.92 9.14
CA ASP A 45 -19.11 11.05 9.95
C ASP A 45 -19.17 10.74 11.44
N ALA A 46 -19.16 9.47 11.80
CA ALA A 46 -19.13 9.08 13.20
C ALA A 46 -17.81 9.40 13.89
N GLY A 47 -16.79 9.85 13.11
CA GLY A 47 -15.54 10.31 13.68
C GLY A 47 -14.41 9.31 13.60
N TYR A 48 -14.36 8.51 12.54
CA TYR A 48 -13.27 7.54 12.38
C TYR A 48 -12.95 7.35 10.90
N VAL A 49 -11.76 6.82 10.67
CA VAL A 49 -11.31 6.44 9.33
C VAL A 49 -11.14 4.93 9.31
N GLU A 50 -11.64 4.29 8.26
CA GLU A 50 -11.48 2.87 8.05
C GLU A 50 -10.48 2.67 6.92
N VAL A 51 -9.34 2.03 7.22
CA VAL A 51 -8.32 1.71 6.22
C VAL A 51 -8.41 0.23 5.94
N SER A 52 -8.59 -0.12 4.67
CA SER A 52 -8.64 -1.50 4.24
C SER A 52 -7.52 -1.80 3.27
N TYR A 53 -6.95 -2.98 3.38
CA TYR A 53 -5.85 -3.44 2.55
C TYR A 53 -6.11 -4.88 2.12
N VAL A 54 -5.89 -5.16 0.85
CA VAL A 54 -6.02 -6.51 0.31
C VAL A 54 -4.86 -6.77 -0.64
N ASP A 55 -4.17 -7.88 -0.43
CA ASP A 55 -3.18 -8.43 -1.35
C ASP A 55 -3.78 -9.71 -1.91
N LYS A 56 -4.21 -9.66 -3.16
CA LYS A 56 -4.89 -10.80 -3.80
C LYS A 56 -3.99 -12.00 -3.99
N SER A 57 -2.68 -11.80 -4.02
CA SER A 57 -1.75 -12.91 -4.16
C SER A 57 -1.52 -13.65 -2.83
N ASP A 58 -1.93 -13.05 -1.72
CA ASP A 58 -1.79 -13.65 -0.38
C ASP A 58 -0.33 -13.96 -0.04
N LYS A 59 0.56 -13.03 -0.38
CA LYS A 59 2.00 -13.20 -0.20
C LYS A 59 2.64 -12.04 0.57
N THR A 60 1.85 -11.33 1.36
CA THR A 60 2.36 -10.26 2.20
C THR A 60 3.06 -10.86 3.41
N ASN A 61 4.32 -10.51 3.61
CA ASN A 61 5.06 -10.89 4.82
C ASN A 61 4.78 -9.92 5.95
N SER A 62 4.80 -8.63 5.64
CA SER A 62 4.42 -7.61 6.61
C SER A 62 3.98 -6.36 5.87
N VAL A 63 3.14 -5.58 6.53
CA VAL A 63 2.71 -4.29 6.00
C VAL A 63 2.63 -3.31 7.17
N THR A 64 3.24 -2.15 7.01
CA THR A 64 3.19 -1.09 8.02
C THR A 64 2.31 0.02 7.50
N LEU A 65 1.23 0.27 8.23
CA LEU A 65 0.30 1.35 7.92
C LEU A 65 0.73 2.60 8.67
N GLU A 66 0.81 3.71 7.95
CA GLU A 66 1.20 4.98 8.54
C GLU A 66 0.30 6.08 8.01
N ILE A 67 -0.19 6.94 8.90
CA ILE A 67 -0.92 8.14 8.51
C ILE A 67 -0.10 9.34 8.94
N LEU A 68 0.29 10.14 7.97
CA LEU A 68 1.19 11.26 8.19
C LEU A 68 0.41 12.52 8.55
N GLY A 69 1.13 13.51 9.08
CA GLY A 69 0.57 14.82 9.35
C GLY A 69 -0.26 14.95 10.61
N MET A 70 -0.42 13.88 11.35
CA MET A 70 -1.16 13.92 12.61
C MET A 70 -0.28 14.43 13.73
N GLU A 71 -0.90 15.02 14.74
CA GLU A 71 -0.19 15.51 15.92
C GLU A 71 0.65 14.40 16.55
N THR A 72 0.04 13.21 16.67
CA THR A 72 0.75 12.00 17.02
C THR A 72 0.65 11.07 15.84
N SER A 73 1.78 10.73 15.24
CA SER A 73 1.78 9.87 14.06
C SER A 73 1.15 8.52 14.36
N PHE A 74 0.29 8.08 13.47
CA PHE A 74 -0.27 6.73 13.57
C PHE A 74 0.61 5.77 12.77
N GLN A 75 1.00 4.67 13.39
CA GLN A 75 1.79 3.65 12.73
C GLN A 75 1.48 2.30 13.34
N LYS A 76 1.20 1.31 12.50
CA LYS A 76 0.90 -0.03 12.96
C LYS A 76 1.34 -1.04 11.92
N THR A 77 1.94 -2.14 12.36
CA THR A 77 2.43 -3.19 11.48
C THR A 77 1.54 -4.42 11.58
N PHE A 78 1.21 -4.98 10.43
CA PHE A 78 0.41 -6.20 10.30
C PHE A 78 1.22 -7.24 9.57
N SER A 79 0.92 -8.52 9.80
CA SER A 79 1.55 -9.60 9.04
C SER A 79 0.56 -10.35 8.16
N ASP A 80 -0.56 -9.76 7.88
CA ASP A 80 -1.62 -10.38 7.09
C ASP A 80 -1.66 -9.79 5.68
N SER A 81 -2.17 -10.57 4.74
CA SER A 81 -2.38 -10.09 3.38
C SER A 81 -3.68 -9.32 3.22
N GLU A 82 -4.44 -9.21 4.30
CA GLU A 82 -5.70 -8.47 4.30
C GLU A 82 -5.98 -7.97 5.69
N PHE A 83 -6.35 -6.69 5.82
CA PHE A 83 -6.76 -6.17 7.12
C PHE A 83 -7.71 -4.99 6.94
N ILE A 84 -8.46 -4.72 8.01
CA ILE A 84 -9.25 -3.50 8.16
C ILE A 84 -8.87 -2.89 9.50
N GLU A 85 -8.49 -1.62 9.48
CA GLU A 85 -8.11 -0.92 10.70
C GLU A 85 -8.98 0.31 10.86
N ILE A 86 -9.50 0.50 12.07
CA ILE A 86 -10.32 1.66 12.41
C ILE A 86 -9.47 2.61 13.25
N ILE A 87 -9.34 3.85 12.78
CA ILE A 87 -8.54 4.86 13.46
C ILE A 87 -9.47 6.01 13.85
N GLN A 88 -9.42 6.39 15.11
CA GLN A 88 -10.23 7.51 15.59
C GLN A 88 -9.79 8.80 14.91
N PHE A 89 -10.76 9.52 14.36
CA PHE A 89 -10.48 10.74 13.61
C PHE A 89 -11.66 11.69 13.86
N PRO A 90 -11.66 12.38 15.00
CA PRO A 90 -12.86 13.10 15.43
C PRO A 90 -13.24 14.29 14.55
N ASN A 91 -12.29 14.86 13.81
CA ASN A 91 -12.56 16.04 13.01
C ASN A 91 -11.98 15.94 11.62
N VAL A 92 -12.71 16.46 10.62
CA VAL A 92 -12.19 16.58 9.27
C VAL A 92 -11.09 17.63 9.26
N PRO A 93 -9.95 17.37 8.60
CA PRO A 93 -8.86 18.34 8.57
C PRO A 93 -9.27 19.63 7.89
N LYS A 94 -8.85 20.74 8.47
CA LYS A 94 -9.21 22.07 8.01
C LYS A 94 -8.76 22.34 6.58
N TYR A 95 -7.60 21.79 6.21
CA TYR A 95 -6.99 22.04 4.90
C TYR A 95 -7.16 20.87 3.92
N GLY A 96 -8.07 19.94 4.22
CA GLY A 96 -8.36 18.82 3.34
C GLY A 96 -7.58 17.57 3.70
N TRP A 97 -7.96 16.46 3.08
CA TRP A 97 -7.40 15.15 3.42
C TRP A 97 -5.97 14.96 2.93
N GLU A 98 -5.51 15.80 2.02
CA GLU A 98 -4.15 15.70 1.50
C GLU A 98 -3.08 15.98 2.55
N VAL A 99 -3.47 16.59 3.69
CA VAL A 99 -2.52 16.82 4.79
C VAL A 99 -2.28 15.55 5.61
N HIS A 100 -3.06 14.50 5.38
CA HIS A 100 -2.94 13.22 6.09
C HIS A 100 -2.83 12.07 5.10
N PRO A 101 -1.73 12.01 4.32
CA PRO A 101 -1.60 10.88 3.40
C PRO A 101 -1.47 9.57 4.15
N VAL A 102 -2.01 8.51 3.53
CA VAL A 102 -1.96 7.16 4.06
C VAL A 102 -0.91 6.40 3.27
N VAL A 103 0.06 5.83 3.98
CA VAL A 103 1.19 5.13 3.36
C VAL A 103 1.24 3.70 3.89
N LEU A 104 1.41 2.74 2.99
CA LEU A 104 1.67 1.36 3.35
C LEU A 104 3.05 0.97 2.86
N GLU A 105 3.88 0.48 3.78
CA GLU A 105 5.17 -0.11 3.44
C GLU A 105 5.02 -1.61 3.53
N ILE A 106 5.14 -2.28 2.41
CA ILE A 106 4.84 -3.71 2.31
C ILE A 106 6.12 -4.48 2.02
N GLU A 107 6.34 -5.57 2.79
CA GLU A 107 7.35 -6.55 2.47
C GLU A 107 6.62 -7.74 1.86
N HIS A 108 6.87 -7.99 0.60
CA HIS A 108 6.10 -8.96 -0.18
C HIS A 108 7.02 -10.07 -0.66
N GLU A 109 6.50 -11.29 -0.61
CA GLU A 109 7.30 -12.45 -0.99
C GLU A 109 7.69 -12.42 -2.47
N GLU A 110 6.80 -11.93 -3.31
CA GLU A 110 7.02 -11.90 -4.76
C GLU A 110 7.61 -10.58 -5.25
N PHE A 111 7.10 -9.46 -4.77
CA PHE A 111 7.46 -8.15 -5.30
C PHE A 111 8.52 -7.43 -4.45
N GLY A 112 8.90 -8.02 -3.32
CA GLY A 112 9.87 -7.37 -2.43
C GLY A 112 9.23 -6.21 -1.69
N HIS A 113 9.95 -5.11 -1.61
CA HIS A 113 9.45 -3.93 -0.91
C HIS A 113 8.54 -3.12 -1.84
N VAL A 114 7.32 -2.89 -1.41
CA VAL A 114 6.34 -2.14 -2.18
C VAL A 114 5.77 -1.04 -1.29
N GLN A 115 5.61 0.15 -1.86
CA GLN A 115 4.98 1.25 -1.15
C GLN A 115 3.69 1.64 -1.86
N LEU A 116 2.62 1.76 -1.10
CA LEU A 116 1.36 2.29 -1.58
C LEU A 116 1.07 3.59 -0.86
N LYS A 117 0.55 4.57 -1.59
CA LYS A 117 0.19 5.85 -1.00
C LYS A 117 -1.16 6.28 -1.54
N THR A 118 -2.06 6.67 -0.66
CA THR A 118 -3.36 7.18 -1.05
C THR A 118 -3.79 8.27 -0.08
N GLU A 119 -4.98 8.83 -0.33
CA GLU A 119 -5.56 9.84 0.54
C GLU A 119 -6.83 9.30 1.15
N ILE A 120 -7.16 9.82 2.33
CA ILE A 120 -8.45 9.56 2.95
C ILE A 120 -9.51 10.32 2.15
N HIS A 121 -10.67 9.69 1.97
CA HIS A 121 -11.79 10.37 1.33
C HIS A 121 -13.07 10.08 2.08
N GLU A 122 -14.06 10.94 1.88
CA GLU A 122 -15.36 10.75 2.51
C GLU A 122 -16.16 9.69 1.75
N LEU A 123 -17.13 9.10 2.44
CA LEU A 123 -17.83 7.93 1.91
C LEU A 123 -18.44 8.16 0.53
N ASN A 124 -18.98 9.35 0.29
CA ASN A 124 -19.66 9.65 -0.98
C ASN A 124 -18.80 10.42 -1.95
N SER A 125 -17.50 10.54 -1.68
CA SER A 125 -16.58 11.24 -2.55
C SER A 125 -15.88 10.25 -3.49
N PRO A 126 -15.35 10.73 -4.63
CA PRO A 126 -14.61 9.86 -5.53
C PRO A 126 -13.37 9.27 -4.81
N THR A 127 -13.05 8.04 -5.15
CA THR A 127 -11.90 7.37 -4.58
C THR A 127 -10.62 7.98 -5.16
N PRO A 128 -9.69 8.44 -4.32
CA PRO A 128 -8.43 8.98 -4.81
C PRO A 128 -7.59 7.91 -5.50
N ASN A 129 -6.72 8.35 -6.38
CA ASN A 129 -5.77 7.45 -7.02
C ASN A 129 -4.75 6.95 -6.00
N THR A 130 -4.40 5.67 -6.13
CA THR A 130 -3.34 5.09 -5.33
C THR A 130 -2.04 5.14 -6.11
N ILE A 131 -0.98 5.61 -5.46
CA ILE A 131 0.35 5.65 -6.05
C ILE A 131 1.09 4.40 -5.61
N TYR A 132 1.59 3.65 -6.59
CA TYR A 132 2.33 2.41 -6.35
C TYR A 132 3.79 2.64 -6.69
N SER A 133 4.70 2.20 -5.81
CA SER A 133 6.12 2.33 -6.10
C SER A 133 6.90 1.18 -5.51
N THR A 134 8.03 0.89 -6.15
CA THR A 134 9.03 -0.05 -5.65
C THR A 134 10.36 0.66 -5.63
N PRO A 135 11.23 0.38 -4.65
CA PRO A 135 12.54 1.02 -4.60
C PRO A 135 13.43 0.58 -5.75
#